data_c53d7b46ab9d1bba0a2bf94713ebe223
#
_entry.id   c53d7b46ab9d1bba0a2bf94713ebe223
#
_cell.length_a   1.000
_cell.length_b   1.000
_cell.length_c   1.000
_cell.angle_alpha   90.00
_cell.angle_beta   90.00
_cell.angle_gamma   90.00
#
_symmetry.space_group_name_H-M   'P 1'
#
loop_
_entity.id
_entity.type
_entity.pdbx_description
1 polymer ?
#
loop_
_entity_poly.entity_id
_entity_poly.type
_entity_poly.pdbx_seq_one_letter_code
_entity_poly.pdbx_strand_id
1 'polypeptide(L)'
;QHFEKTVDNTNFSSLSVPPNTATMSSLPTSKTFGKSTRSVPHHSEKASKWYPAYDEAQPRKVRKTIRPWTARETLQPGTVLILLAGRFRGKRVVLLKALDQGVLLVTGPFKINGVPLRRVNARYVIATSQKVDLAGVDEKKIEEIAQPKYFTAEKAKQKAGEEAFFKQGEKPQKKEISSSRAADQKAIDKALLANIKKVDMLASYLASSFSLRKGDKPHEMKW
;
A
#
# COMPACT_ATOMS: atom_id res chain seq x y z
N GLN A 1 43.22 28.57 27.00
CA GLN A 1 42.02 28.49 27.86
C GLN A 1 41.13 27.38 27.31
N HIS A 2 41.22 26.22 27.97
CA HIS A 2 40.37 25.07 27.78
C HIS A 2 38.95 25.35 28.32
N PHE A 3 37.94 25.10 27.52
CA PHE A 3 36.56 24.94 27.99
C PHE A 3 36.14 23.49 27.77
N GLU A 4 36.23 22.70 28.83
CA GLU A 4 35.55 21.40 28.90
C GLU A 4 34.04 21.66 29.06
N LYS A 5 33.28 21.10 28.12
CA LYS A 5 31.83 20.97 28.29
C LYS A 5 31.53 19.58 28.84
N THR A 6 31.19 19.52 30.09
CA THR A 6 30.57 18.41 30.77
C THR A 6 29.25 18.05 30.10
N VAL A 7 29.16 16.79 29.68
CA VAL A 7 27.91 16.19 29.13
C VAL A 7 27.15 15.60 30.32
N ASP A 8 26.06 16.23 30.70
CA ASP A 8 25.12 15.70 31.69
C ASP A 8 24.44 14.46 31.17
N ASN A 9 24.73 13.39 31.88
CA ASN A 9 24.18 12.06 31.65
C ASN A 9 22.81 11.99 32.36
N THR A 10 21.74 12.38 31.66
CA THR A 10 20.38 12.22 32.20
C THR A 10 19.96 10.76 32.15
N ASN A 11 19.90 10.17 33.31
CA ASN A 11 19.34 8.88 33.64
C ASN A 11 17.95 8.71 33.02
N PHE A 12 17.85 7.87 32.00
CA PHE A 12 16.57 7.29 31.58
C PHE A 12 16.19 6.24 32.64
N SER A 13 15.34 6.64 33.56
CA SER A 13 14.67 5.72 34.47
C SER A 13 13.84 4.74 33.66
N SER A 14 14.27 3.48 33.70
CA SER A 14 13.53 2.33 33.22
C SER A 14 12.15 2.30 33.85
N LEU A 15 11.13 2.58 33.05
CA LEU A 15 9.75 2.25 33.38
C LEU A 15 9.65 0.73 33.47
N SER A 16 9.73 0.22 34.68
CA SER A 16 9.43 -1.15 35.03
C SER A 16 7.97 -1.42 34.68
N VAL A 17 7.74 -2.19 33.62
CA VAL A 17 6.43 -2.78 33.33
C VAL A 17 6.08 -3.68 34.52
N PRO A 18 4.93 -3.50 35.20
CA PRO A 18 4.56 -4.38 36.29
C PRO A 18 4.43 -5.82 35.77
N PRO A 19 4.92 -6.81 36.48
CA PRO A 19 4.76 -8.19 36.09
C PRO A 19 3.27 -8.52 36.06
N ASN A 20 2.86 -9.03 34.89
CA ASN A 20 1.50 -9.48 34.64
C ASN A 20 1.11 -10.53 35.68
N THR A 21 0.31 -10.16 36.66
CA THR A 21 -0.18 -11.00 37.78
C THR A 21 -1.24 -12.03 37.33
N ALA A 22 -1.18 -12.49 36.09
CA ALA A 22 -2.14 -13.43 35.51
C ALA A 22 -1.72 -14.91 35.63
N THR A 23 -0.74 -15.26 36.45
CA THR A 23 -0.18 -16.64 36.51
C THR A 23 -0.54 -17.43 37.78
N MET A 24 -1.47 -16.98 38.61
CA MET A 24 -1.82 -17.69 39.83
C MET A 24 -3.01 -18.65 39.74
N SER A 25 -3.64 -18.77 38.56
CA SER A 25 -4.87 -19.58 38.43
C SER A 25 -4.68 -20.93 37.70
N SER A 26 -3.44 -21.33 37.38
CA SER A 26 -3.20 -22.56 36.62
C SER A 26 -2.83 -23.80 37.45
N LEU A 27 -2.80 -23.68 38.76
CA LEU A 27 -2.47 -24.83 39.62
C LEU A 27 -3.70 -25.74 39.79
N PRO A 28 -3.50 -27.07 39.67
CA PRO A 28 -4.57 -28.03 39.88
C PRO A 28 -5.06 -27.97 41.34
N THR A 29 -6.34 -27.86 41.52
CA THR A 29 -6.97 -27.78 42.85
C THR A 29 -7.21 -29.20 43.35
N SER A 30 -6.66 -29.56 44.50
CA SER A 30 -6.97 -30.84 45.12
C SER A 30 -8.33 -30.78 45.83
N LYS A 31 -9.22 -31.73 45.53
CA LYS A 31 -10.54 -31.87 46.21
C LYS A 31 -10.63 -33.24 46.88
N THR A 32 -11.09 -33.24 48.13
CA THR A 32 -11.40 -34.48 48.85
C THR A 32 -12.71 -35.08 48.38
N PHE A 33 -12.70 -36.36 48.11
CA PHE A 33 -13.84 -37.14 47.71
C PHE A 33 -13.95 -38.37 48.60
N GLY A 34 -14.77 -38.32 49.63
CA GLY A 34 -14.82 -39.35 50.65
C GLY A 34 -13.51 -39.45 51.42
N LYS A 35 -12.91 -40.65 51.49
CA LYS A 35 -11.62 -40.90 52.12
C LYS A 35 -10.41 -40.66 51.23
N SER A 36 -10.63 -40.29 49.97
CA SER A 36 -9.55 -40.04 48.99
C SER A 36 -9.50 -38.60 48.51
N THR A 37 -8.30 -38.12 48.16
CA THR A 37 -8.07 -36.81 47.53
C THR A 37 -7.71 -37.01 46.07
N ARG A 38 -8.31 -36.22 45.20
CA ARG A 38 -7.97 -36.19 43.78
C ARG A 38 -7.58 -34.80 43.33
N SER A 39 -6.68 -34.75 42.41
CA SER A 39 -6.35 -33.53 41.69
C SER A 39 -7.43 -33.21 40.64
N VAL A 40 -7.97 -32.03 40.65
CA VAL A 40 -8.89 -31.54 39.62
C VAL A 40 -8.13 -30.59 38.70
N PRO A 41 -8.00 -30.90 37.43
CA PRO A 41 -7.29 -30.04 36.49
C PRO A 41 -7.99 -28.66 36.40
N HIS A 42 -7.19 -27.63 36.13
CA HIS A 42 -7.72 -26.31 35.92
C HIS A 42 -8.73 -26.30 34.75
N HIS A 43 -9.64 -25.34 34.73
CA HIS A 43 -10.70 -25.28 33.72
C HIS A 43 -10.15 -25.16 32.28
N SER A 44 -8.97 -24.57 32.08
CA SER A 44 -8.29 -24.49 30.77
C SER A 44 -7.74 -25.82 30.26
N GLU A 45 -7.48 -26.77 31.16
CA GLU A 45 -6.98 -28.12 30.83
C GLU A 45 -8.11 -29.14 30.65
N LYS A 46 -9.34 -28.78 31.03
CA LYS A 46 -10.51 -29.64 30.85
C LYS A 46 -10.90 -29.65 29.37
N ALA A 47 -11.23 -30.84 28.87
CA ALA A 47 -11.82 -30.98 27.55
C ALA A 47 -13.12 -30.16 27.44
N SER A 48 -13.33 -29.55 26.29
CA SER A 48 -14.56 -28.81 26.01
C SER A 48 -15.80 -29.70 26.18
N LYS A 49 -16.84 -29.18 26.81
CA LYS A 49 -18.13 -29.93 26.92
C LYS A 49 -18.79 -30.20 25.56
N TRP A 50 -18.53 -29.29 24.63
CA TRP A 50 -19.11 -29.33 23.29
C TRP A 50 -18.00 -29.41 22.28
N TYR A 51 -17.99 -30.45 21.49
CA TYR A 51 -17.09 -30.57 20.33
C TYR A 51 -17.83 -30.06 19.10
N PRO A 52 -17.19 -29.25 18.22
CA PRO A 52 -17.79 -28.88 16.96
C PRO A 52 -18.07 -30.15 16.12
N ALA A 53 -19.15 -30.12 15.34
CA ALA A 53 -19.53 -31.25 14.49
C ALA A 53 -18.48 -31.59 13.42
N TYR A 54 -17.65 -30.61 13.09
CA TYR A 54 -16.56 -30.72 12.11
C TYR A 54 -15.28 -30.17 12.73
N ASP A 55 -14.17 -30.79 12.41
CA ASP A 55 -12.87 -30.25 12.75
C ASP A 55 -12.62 -28.96 11.94
N GLU A 56 -12.39 -27.87 12.63
CA GLU A 56 -11.98 -26.63 11.96
C GLU A 56 -10.59 -26.79 11.39
N ALA A 57 -10.44 -26.57 10.08
CA ALA A 57 -9.14 -26.64 9.43
C ALA A 57 -8.20 -25.58 10.02
N GLN A 58 -7.21 -26.02 10.75
CA GLN A 58 -6.16 -25.13 11.27
C GLN A 58 -5.26 -24.68 10.12
N PRO A 59 -4.96 -23.39 9.97
CA PRO A 59 -4.05 -22.94 8.93
C PRO A 59 -2.66 -23.55 9.16
N ARG A 60 -2.14 -24.26 8.15
CA ARG A 60 -0.85 -24.98 8.23
C ARG A 60 0.33 -24.09 8.60
N LYS A 61 0.25 -22.80 8.23
CA LYS A 61 1.29 -21.80 8.54
C LYS A 61 0.66 -20.50 8.96
N VAL A 62 0.90 -20.09 10.19
CA VAL A 62 0.59 -18.74 10.67
C VAL A 62 1.88 -17.93 10.59
N ARG A 63 1.87 -16.88 9.78
CA ARG A 63 3.01 -15.97 9.73
C ARG A 63 3.01 -15.10 10.99
N LYS A 64 3.94 -15.34 11.89
CA LYS A 64 4.08 -14.61 13.18
C LYS A 64 4.71 -13.23 13.02
N THR A 65 5.50 -13.00 11.97
CA THR A 65 6.21 -11.74 11.73
C THR A 65 5.72 -11.09 10.47
N ILE A 66 5.37 -9.81 10.56
CA ILE A 66 5.05 -8.97 9.41
C ILE A 66 6.38 -8.43 8.89
N ARG A 67 6.72 -8.76 7.65
CA ARG A 67 7.87 -8.15 6.97
C ARG A 67 7.41 -6.80 6.39
N PRO A 68 8.03 -5.68 6.78
CA PRO A 68 7.72 -4.39 6.17
C PRO A 68 8.04 -4.44 4.67
N TRP A 69 7.26 -3.72 3.89
CA TRP A 69 7.53 -3.59 2.46
C TRP A 69 8.74 -2.68 2.24
N THR A 70 9.67 -3.12 1.43
CA THR A 70 10.81 -2.31 0.94
C THR A 70 10.68 -2.14 -0.56
N ALA A 71 10.92 -0.92 -1.05
CA ALA A 71 10.92 -0.63 -2.47
C ALA A 71 12.09 -1.37 -3.14
N ARG A 72 11.87 -1.83 -4.39
CA ARG A 72 12.98 -2.33 -5.21
C ARG A 72 13.92 -1.17 -5.53
N GLU A 73 15.21 -1.40 -5.61
CA GLU A 73 16.23 -0.38 -5.93
C GLU A 73 15.98 0.33 -7.27
N THR A 74 15.38 -0.36 -8.22
CA THR A 74 15.01 0.18 -9.53
C THR A 74 13.87 1.18 -9.50
N LEU A 75 13.08 1.23 -8.42
CA LEU A 75 11.94 2.14 -8.27
C LEU A 75 12.37 3.49 -7.69
N GLN A 76 13.13 4.23 -8.47
CA GLN A 76 13.57 5.58 -8.10
C GLN A 76 12.61 6.64 -8.70
N PRO A 77 12.42 7.79 -8.03
CA PRO A 77 11.67 8.91 -8.62
C PRO A 77 12.21 9.28 -10.00
N GLY A 78 11.34 9.57 -10.94
CA GLY A 78 11.68 9.83 -12.32
C GLY A 78 11.80 8.61 -13.23
N THR A 79 11.88 7.39 -12.69
CA THR A 79 11.98 6.17 -13.52
C THR A 79 10.70 5.98 -14.34
N VAL A 80 10.87 5.63 -15.61
CA VAL A 80 9.74 5.24 -16.47
C VAL A 80 9.33 3.82 -16.14
N LEU A 81 8.05 3.62 -15.90
CA LEU A 81 7.45 2.33 -15.54
C LEU A 81 6.47 1.87 -16.60
N ILE A 82 6.40 0.57 -16.84
CA ILE A 82 5.38 -0.06 -17.66
C ILE A 82 4.32 -0.65 -16.75
N LEU A 83 3.05 -0.27 -16.96
CA LEU A 83 1.93 -0.79 -16.19
C LEU A 83 1.48 -2.14 -16.75
N LEU A 84 1.38 -3.15 -15.88
CA LEU A 84 0.98 -4.51 -16.28
C LEU A 84 -0.49 -4.79 -16.06
N ALA A 85 -1.17 -4.02 -15.21
CA ALA A 85 -2.54 -4.30 -14.81
C ALA A 85 -3.43 -3.07 -14.82
N GLY A 86 -4.74 -3.29 -14.90
CA GLY A 86 -5.77 -2.28 -14.85
C GLY A 86 -6.08 -1.64 -16.21
N ARG A 87 -6.87 -0.56 -16.18
CA ARG A 87 -7.32 0.14 -17.40
C ARG A 87 -6.16 0.62 -18.28
N PHE A 88 -5.04 0.98 -17.68
CA PHE A 88 -3.88 1.54 -18.37
C PHE A 88 -2.75 0.53 -18.57
N ARG A 89 -3.08 -0.77 -18.62
CA ARG A 89 -2.08 -1.81 -18.88
C ARG A 89 -1.32 -1.55 -20.19
N GLY A 90 -0.02 -1.79 -20.17
CA GLY A 90 0.88 -1.54 -21.30
C GLY A 90 1.30 -0.08 -21.46
N LYS A 91 0.73 0.86 -20.75
CA LYS A 91 1.13 2.28 -20.82
C LYS A 91 2.42 2.53 -20.04
N ARG A 92 3.26 3.41 -20.57
CA ARG A 92 4.49 3.87 -19.93
C ARG A 92 4.19 5.11 -19.11
N VAL A 93 4.57 5.11 -17.85
CA VAL A 93 4.29 6.19 -16.89
C VAL A 93 5.56 6.58 -16.16
N VAL A 94 5.59 7.77 -15.59
CA VAL A 94 6.71 8.30 -14.79
C VAL A 94 6.40 8.12 -13.31
N LEU A 95 7.34 7.56 -12.56
CA LEU A 95 7.25 7.44 -11.11
C LEU A 95 7.54 8.80 -10.45
N LEU A 96 6.61 9.31 -9.67
CA LEU A 96 6.81 10.54 -8.89
C LEU A 96 7.35 10.24 -7.50
N LYS A 97 6.68 9.36 -6.76
CA LYS A 97 7.05 9.01 -5.38
C LYS A 97 6.62 7.58 -5.06
N ALA A 98 7.48 6.87 -4.33
CA ALA A 98 7.10 5.62 -3.71
C ALA A 98 6.39 5.94 -2.39
N LEU A 99 5.20 5.37 -2.19
CA LEU A 99 4.40 5.50 -0.98
C LEU A 99 4.56 4.26 -0.11
N ASP A 100 4.01 4.32 1.10
CA ASP A 100 4.02 3.19 2.02
C ASP A 100 3.26 1.97 1.48
N GLN A 101 3.51 0.81 2.04
CA GLN A 101 2.81 -0.45 1.76
C GLN A 101 2.87 -0.92 0.30
N GLY A 102 3.88 -0.52 -0.46
CA GLY A 102 4.05 -0.98 -1.84
C GLY A 102 3.19 -0.26 -2.86
N VAL A 103 2.75 0.94 -2.56
CA VAL A 103 2.00 1.78 -3.48
C VAL A 103 2.95 2.80 -4.12
N LEU A 104 2.80 3.03 -5.42
CA LEU A 104 3.54 4.01 -6.18
C LEU A 104 2.60 5.12 -6.66
N LEU A 105 3.04 6.37 -6.54
CA LEU A 105 2.38 7.50 -7.16
C LEU A 105 3.00 7.72 -8.54
N VAL A 106 2.19 7.59 -9.58
CA VAL A 106 2.64 7.72 -10.97
C VAL A 106 1.79 8.73 -11.73
N THR A 107 2.40 9.34 -12.72
CA THR A 107 1.71 10.07 -13.78
C THR A 107 2.22 9.59 -15.13
N GLY A 108 1.31 9.34 -16.06
CA GLY A 108 1.73 9.36 -17.43
C GLY A 108 1.35 10.74 -17.90
N PRO A 109 2.23 11.64 -18.36
CA PRO A 109 1.79 12.97 -18.73
C PRO A 109 0.51 12.88 -19.56
N PHE A 110 -0.58 13.41 -19.02
CA PHE A 110 -1.93 13.11 -19.56
C PHE A 110 -2.06 13.45 -21.04
N LYS A 111 -1.35 14.50 -21.46
CA LYS A 111 -1.32 14.92 -22.87
C LYS A 111 -0.62 13.92 -23.80
N ILE A 112 0.29 13.08 -23.28
CA ILE A 112 1.06 12.14 -24.09
C ILE A 112 0.33 10.79 -24.21
N ASN A 113 -0.07 10.21 -23.07
CA ASN A 113 -0.62 8.85 -23.07
C ASN A 113 -1.98 8.69 -22.40
N GLY A 114 -2.57 9.78 -21.93
CA GLY A 114 -3.90 9.77 -21.32
C GLY A 114 -3.96 9.16 -19.90
N VAL A 115 -2.81 8.92 -19.26
CA VAL A 115 -2.77 8.37 -17.90
C VAL A 115 -2.74 9.51 -16.89
N PRO A 116 -3.77 9.65 -16.02
CA PRO A 116 -3.79 10.66 -14.98
C PRO A 116 -2.89 10.28 -13.79
N LEU A 117 -2.71 11.21 -12.87
CA LEU A 117 -2.15 10.94 -11.55
C LEU A 117 -2.89 9.79 -10.89
N ARG A 118 -2.16 8.76 -10.50
CA ARG A 118 -2.75 7.52 -10.01
C ARG A 118 -1.83 6.82 -9.03
N ARG A 119 -2.45 6.07 -8.12
CA ARG A 119 -1.77 5.08 -7.28
C ARG A 119 -1.77 3.73 -7.97
N VAL A 120 -0.61 3.10 -8.01
CA VAL A 120 -0.39 1.79 -8.63
C VAL A 120 0.37 0.90 -7.66
N ASN A 121 0.06 -0.38 -7.64
CA ASN A 121 0.79 -1.35 -6.85
C ASN A 121 2.17 -1.62 -7.49
N ALA A 122 3.23 -1.54 -6.69
CA ALA A 122 4.61 -1.78 -7.12
C ALA A 122 4.85 -3.19 -7.71
N ARG A 123 3.98 -4.17 -7.39
CA ARG A 123 4.06 -5.52 -7.93
C ARG A 123 3.62 -5.63 -9.38
N TYR A 124 2.80 -4.69 -9.86
CA TYR A 124 2.25 -4.69 -11.22
C TYR A 124 2.91 -3.67 -12.13
N VAL A 125 4.20 -3.40 -11.90
CA VAL A 125 4.99 -2.52 -12.76
C VAL A 125 6.33 -3.12 -13.10
N ILE A 126 6.80 -2.85 -14.32
CA ILE A 126 8.18 -3.09 -14.75
C ILE A 126 8.89 -1.75 -14.72
N ALA A 127 10.03 -1.66 -14.04
CA ALA A 127 10.90 -0.50 -14.09
C ALA A 127 11.82 -0.59 -15.32
N THR A 128 11.88 0.49 -16.09
CA THR A 128 12.79 0.58 -17.22
C THR A 128 14.07 1.34 -16.81
N SER A 129 15.11 1.23 -17.63
CA SER A 129 16.37 1.99 -17.43
C SER A 129 16.22 3.48 -17.70
N GLN A 130 15.14 3.89 -18.40
CA GLN A 130 14.90 5.29 -18.75
C GLN A 130 14.42 6.09 -17.55
N LYS A 131 14.97 7.29 -17.38
CA LYS A 131 14.57 8.23 -16.34
C LYS A 131 14.18 9.56 -16.96
N VAL A 132 13.19 10.19 -16.39
CA VAL A 132 12.75 11.55 -16.69
C VAL A 132 13.19 12.44 -15.54
N ASP A 133 13.78 13.59 -15.87
CA ASP A 133 14.14 14.58 -14.87
C ASP A 133 12.89 15.20 -14.25
N LEU A 134 12.84 15.24 -12.92
CA LEU A 134 11.75 15.84 -12.14
C LEU A 134 12.03 17.29 -11.73
N ALA A 135 13.10 17.90 -12.25
CA ALA A 135 13.43 19.28 -11.95
C ALA A 135 12.25 20.22 -12.29
N GLY A 136 11.93 21.11 -11.36
CA GLY A 136 10.82 22.07 -11.50
C GLY A 136 9.42 21.50 -11.22
N VAL A 137 9.30 20.24 -10.80
CA VAL A 137 8.05 19.70 -10.30
C VAL A 137 7.88 20.12 -8.84
N ASP A 138 6.70 20.59 -8.48
CA ASP A 138 6.39 21.06 -7.14
C ASP A 138 6.27 19.87 -6.16
N GLU A 139 7.27 19.72 -5.30
CA GLU A 139 7.32 18.63 -4.29
C GLU A 139 6.19 18.73 -3.28
N LYS A 140 5.80 19.95 -2.86
CA LYS A 140 4.68 20.14 -1.93
C LYS A 140 3.38 19.59 -2.47
N LYS A 141 3.12 19.80 -3.76
CA LYS A 141 1.95 19.22 -4.44
C LYS A 141 2.02 17.71 -4.54
N ILE A 142 3.22 17.16 -4.78
CA ILE A 142 3.39 15.70 -4.76
C ILE A 142 3.05 15.14 -3.38
N GLU A 143 3.43 15.82 -2.30
CA GLU A 143 3.14 15.40 -0.93
C GLU A 143 1.64 15.48 -0.60
N GLU A 144 0.96 16.53 -1.01
CA GLU A 144 -0.49 16.65 -0.86
C GLU A 144 -1.23 15.50 -1.57
N ILE A 145 -0.84 15.19 -2.80
CA ILE A 145 -1.44 14.12 -3.61
C ILE A 145 -1.08 12.73 -3.03
N ALA A 146 0.08 12.61 -2.39
CA ALA A 146 0.53 11.39 -1.73
C ALA A 146 -0.34 10.99 -0.54
N GLN A 147 -1.09 11.92 0.05
CA GLN A 147 -1.92 11.64 1.23
C GLN A 147 -2.99 10.58 0.96
N PRO A 148 -3.26 9.68 1.94
CA PRO A 148 -4.16 8.54 1.75
C PRO A 148 -5.56 8.93 1.29
N LYS A 149 -6.08 10.06 1.75
CA LYS A 149 -7.46 10.52 1.49
C LYS A 149 -7.65 11.22 0.14
N TYR A 150 -6.58 11.67 -0.53
CA TYR A 150 -6.68 12.46 -1.76
C TYR A 150 -7.49 11.77 -2.88
N PHE A 151 -7.28 10.47 -3.07
CA PHE A 151 -7.97 9.69 -4.11
C PHE A 151 -9.29 9.07 -3.63
N THR A 152 -9.66 9.26 -2.36
CA THR A 152 -10.89 8.73 -1.83
C THR A 152 -12.06 9.58 -2.32
N ALA A 153 -13.00 8.97 -3.02
CA ALA A 153 -14.25 9.63 -3.36
C ALA A 153 -15.19 9.51 -2.16
N GLU A 154 -15.81 10.61 -1.78
CA GLU A 154 -16.94 10.57 -0.86
C GLU A 154 -18.07 9.78 -1.53
N LYS A 155 -18.33 8.60 -1.01
CA LYS A 155 -19.51 7.84 -1.40
C LYS A 155 -20.69 8.46 -0.66
N ALA A 156 -21.58 9.12 -1.38
CA ALA A 156 -22.89 9.41 -0.84
C ALA A 156 -23.46 8.08 -0.30
N LYS A 157 -23.76 8.03 1.01
CA LYS A 157 -24.45 6.89 1.63
C LYS A 157 -25.88 6.93 1.07
N GLN A 158 -26.10 6.34 -0.08
CA GLN A 158 -27.44 6.03 -0.53
C GLN A 158 -27.97 4.95 0.42
N LYS A 159 -28.96 5.33 1.23
CA LYS A 159 -29.74 4.35 1.99
C LYS A 159 -30.30 3.36 0.98
N ALA A 160 -30.12 2.07 1.22
CA ALA A 160 -30.77 1.04 0.45
C ALA A 160 -32.27 1.09 0.78
N GLY A 161 -33.01 1.89 0.04
CA GLY A 161 -34.46 2.00 0.10
C GLY A 161 -35.07 1.50 -1.20
N GLU A 162 -36.40 1.38 -1.22
CA GLU A 162 -37.16 0.96 -2.41
C GLU A 162 -36.83 1.80 -3.65
N GLU A 163 -36.56 3.10 -3.47
CA GLU A 163 -36.14 3.99 -4.57
C GLU A 163 -34.82 3.54 -5.25
N ALA A 164 -33.89 2.93 -4.49
CA ALA A 164 -32.62 2.46 -5.06
C ALA A 164 -32.86 1.19 -5.91
N PHE A 165 -33.88 0.41 -5.57
CA PHE A 165 -34.27 -0.77 -6.34
C PHE A 165 -34.91 -0.37 -7.68
N PHE A 166 -35.78 0.62 -7.70
CA PHE A 166 -36.40 1.10 -8.94
C PHE A 166 -35.44 1.84 -9.87
N LYS A 167 -34.32 2.38 -9.35
CA LYS A 167 -33.27 3.03 -10.16
C LYS A 167 -32.32 2.05 -10.85
N GLN A 168 -32.46 0.74 -10.67
CA GLN A 168 -31.59 -0.27 -11.31
C GLN A 168 -31.60 -0.23 -12.85
N GLY A 169 -32.60 0.37 -13.49
CA GLY A 169 -32.68 0.54 -14.94
C GLY A 169 -32.05 1.81 -15.49
N GLU A 170 -31.66 2.76 -14.66
CA GLU A 170 -31.09 4.02 -15.11
C GLU A 170 -29.58 3.88 -15.41
N LYS A 171 -29.14 4.46 -16.52
CA LYS A 171 -27.72 4.51 -16.86
C LYS A 171 -26.93 5.22 -15.76
N PRO A 172 -25.84 4.66 -15.25
CA PRO A 172 -25.05 5.31 -14.21
C PRO A 172 -24.57 6.67 -14.67
N GLN A 173 -24.87 7.71 -13.91
CA GLN A 173 -24.42 9.05 -14.20
C GLN A 173 -22.88 9.10 -14.23
N LYS A 174 -22.32 9.79 -15.23
CA LYS A 174 -20.89 10.00 -15.32
C LYS A 174 -20.43 10.80 -14.09
N LYS A 175 -19.50 10.21 -13.34
CA LYS A 175 -18.90 10.93 -12.21
C LYS A 175 -18.06 12.08 -12.74
N GLU A 176 -18.39 13.28 -12.30
CA GLU A 176 -17.59 14.45 -12.58
C GLU A 176 -16.25 14.38 -11.86
N ILE A 177 -15.19 14.71 -12.59
CA ILE A 177 -13.85 14.79 -12.02
C ILE A 177 -13.76 16.12 -11.27
N SER A 178 -13.33 16.09 -10.01
CA SER A 178 -13.16 17.33 -9.25
C SER A 178 -12.16 18.26 -9.96
N SER A 179 -12.53 19.52 -10.08
CA SER A 179 -11.72 20.56 -10.73
C SER A 179 -10.32 20.69 -10.12
N SER A 180 -10.19 20.47 -8.81
CA SER A 180 -8.91 20.46 -8.11
C SER A 180 -7.95 19.42 -8.66
N ARG A 181 -8.39 18.18 -8.88
CA ARG A 181 -7.56 17.11 -9.43
C ARG A 181 -7.08 17.41 -10.85
N ALA A 182 -7.92 18.06 -11.64
CA ALA A 182 -7.56 18.48 -13.00
C ALA A 182 -6.50 19.60 -12.98
N ALA A 183 -6.60 20.52 -12.02
CA ALA A 183 -5.62 21.59 -11.83
C ALA A 183 -4.26 21.04 -11.37
N ASP A 184 -4.26 20.12 -10.39
CA ASP A 184 -3.04 19.49 -9.89
C ASP A 184 -2.35 18.66 -10.98
N GLN A 185 -3.11 17.92 -11.78
CA GLN A 185 -2.59 17.20 -12.94
C GLN A 185 -1.89 18.14 -13.92
N LYS A 186 -2.52 19.27 -14.26
CA LYS A 186 -1.94 20.26 -15.17
C LYS A 186 -0.66 20.89 -14.60
N ALA A 187 -0.64 21.16 -13.30
CA ALA A 187 0.51 21.77 -12.65
C ALA A 187 1.74 20.86 -12.67
N ILE A 188 1.57 19.58 -12.32
CA ILE A 188 2.65 18.60 -12.34
C ILE A 188 3.09 18.29 -13.77
N ASP A 189 2.15 18.06 -14.66
CA ASP A 189 2.46 17.69 -16.05
C ASP A 189 3.16 18.83 -16.80
N LYS A 190 2.95 20.10 -16.44
CA LYS A 190 3.59 21.25 -17.10
C LYS A 190 5.11 21.16 -17.03
N ALA A 191 5.64 20.91 -15.83
CA ALA A 191 7.10 20.79 -15.64
C ALA A 191 7.62 19.51 -16.29
N LEU A 192 6.94 18.38 -16.12
CA LEU A 192 7.33 17.11 -16.75
C LEU A 192 7.39 17.20 -18.28
N LEU A 193 6.38 17.80 -18.89
CA LEU A 193 6.35 17.96 -20.35
C LEU A 193 7.50 18.81 -20.86
N ALA A 194 7.91 19.85 -20.12
CA ALA A 194 9.07 20.66 -20.46
C ALA A 194 10.36 19.83 -20.45
N ASN A 195 10.53 18.97 -19.44
CA ASN A 195 11.71 18.11 -19.33
C ASN A 195 11.70 16.96 -20.37
N ILE A 196 10.54 16.36 -20.63
CA ILE A 196 10.41 15.30 -21.64
C ILE A 196 10.74 15.82 -23.05
N LYS A 197 10.38 17.05 -23.37
CA LYS A 197 10.69 17.66 -24.68
C LYS A 197 12.18 17.94 -24.91
N LYS A 198 12.98 18.04 -23.84
CA LYS A 198 14.44 18.21 -23.94
C LYS A 198 15.15 16.96 -24.44
N VAL A 199 14.55 15.79 -24.22
CA VAL A 199 15.11 14.50 -24.63
C VAL A 199 14.45 14.04 -25.90
N ASP A 200 15.26 13.80 -26.91
CA ASP A 200 14.75 13.37 -28.20
C ASP A 200 14.01 12.01 -28.10
N MET A 201 12.96 11.86 -28.90
CA MET A 201 12.12 10.65 -28.99
C MET A 201 11.44 10.19 -27.69
N LEU A 202 11.71 10.78 -26.52
CA LEU A 202 11.16 10.34 -25.24
C LEU A 202 9.62 10.48 -25.18
N ALA A 203 9.07 11.52 -25.79
CA ALA A 203 7.61 11.70 -25.89
C ALA A 203 6.96 10.57 -26.69
N SER A 204 7.55 10.18 -27.81
CA SER A 204 7.08 9.05 -28.64
C SER A 204 7.19 7.72 -27.90
N TYR A 205 8.27 7.52 -27.14
CA TYR A 205 8.46 6.36 -26.30
C TYR A 205 7.38 6.25 -25.22
N LEU A 206 7.05 7.33 -24.55
CA LEU A 206 5.98 7.36 -23.53
C LEU A 206 4.59 7.17 -24.13
N ALA A 207 4.36 7.64 -25.36
CA ALA A 207 3.09 7.48 -26.05
C ALA A 207 2.85 6.02 -26.49
N SER A 208 3.91 5.30 -26.84
CA SER A 208 3.81 3.92 -27.30
C SER A 208 3.37 2.96 -26.19
N SER A 209 2.56 1.98 -26.54
CA SER A 209 2.09 0.94 -25.61
C SER A 209 2.98 -0.29 -25.71
N PHE A 210 3.26 -0.88 -24.56
CA PHE A 210 3.96 -2.14 -24.45
C PHE A 210 2.97 -3.31 -24.62
N SER A 211 3.34 -4.29 -25.42
CA SER A 211 2.63 -5.56 -25.55
C SER A 211 3.62 -6.67 -25.90
N LEU A 212 3.33 -7.87 -25.46
CA LEU A 212 4.09 -9.07 -25.81
C LEU A 212 3.50 -9.73 -27.06
N ARG A 213 4.37 -10.19 -27.96
CA ARG A 213 4.00 -10.94 -29.17
C ARG A 213 4.31 -12.42 -28.97
N LYS A 214 3.79 -13.26 -29.86
CA LYS A 214 4.11 -14.70 -29.89
C LYS A 214 5.62 -14.87 -30.12
N GLY A 215 6.28 -15.58 -29.22
CA GLY A 215 7.72 -15.82 -29.26
C GLY A 215 8.56 -14.87 -28.40
N ASP A 216 7.97 -13.78 -27.89
CA ASP A 216 8.68 -12.88 -26.98
C ASP A 216 8.96 -13.60 -25.64
N LYS A 217 10.18 -13.41 -25.14
CA LYS A 217 10.65 -13.99 -23.87
C LYS A 217 10.89 -12.90 -22.83
N PRO A 218 9.91 -12.58 -21.98
CA PRO A 218 10.03 -11.46 -21.02
C PRO A 218 11.20 -11.58 -20.08
N HIS A 219 11.62 -12.80 -19.75
CA HIS A 219 12.72 -13.08 -18.83
C HIS A 219 14.12 -12.82 -19.44
N GLU A 220 14.20 -12.72 -20.77
CA GLU A 220 15.44 -12.40 -21.49
C GLU A 220 15.51 -10.92 -21.90
N MET A 221 14.39 -10.18 -21.81
CA MET A 221 14.31 -8.78 -22.18
C MET A 221 15.04 -7.88 -21.18
N LYS A 222 15.81 -6.93 -21.70
CA LYS A 222 16.41 -5.85 -20.92
C LYS A 222 15.45 -4.64 -20.96
N TRP A 223 15.17 -4.12 -19.79
CA TRP A 223 14.24 -3.02 -19.64
C TRP A 223 14.93 -1.68 -19.40
#